data_a83c0bf666fa199d82bdd40b3d9e4d74
#
_entry.id   a83c0bf666fa199d82bdd40b3d9e4d74
#
_cell.length_a   1.000
_cell.length_b   1.000
_cell.length_c   1.000
_cell.angle_alpha   90.00
_cell.angle_beta   90.00
_cell.angle_gamma   90.00
#
_symmetry.space_group_name_H-M   'P 1'
#
loop_
_entity.id
_entity.type
_entity.pdbx_description
1 polymer ?
#
loop_
_entity_poly.entity_id
_entity_poly.type
_entity_poly.pdbx_seq_one_letter_code
_entity_poly.pdbx_strand_id
1 'polypeptide(L)'
;MFGKNEFSSLTWDSAAWIYSVIVGVVIVRYFTFIANLLQEPKSVKIYYPYLAFLVGNIFYFYNMWYTARGTYTELEGKTLIFGIRSLQDIVSCVCGLILVPKDRELEDFFDMKLWLMKIKRYIFSSGFLAVLLWEFAFSQCFS
;
A
#
# COMPACT_ATOMS: atom_id res chain seq x y z
N MET A 1 -21.15 20.66 -25.29
CA MET A 1 -20.31 21.65 -24.60
C MET A 1 -19.72 20.99 -23.34
N PHE A 2 -18.75 20.10 -23.55
CA PHE A 2 -17.99 19.50 -22.48
C PHE A 2 -16.82 20.42 -22.17
N GLY A 3 -17.11 21.43 -21.33
CA GLY A 3 -16.17 22.46 -21.01
C GLY A 3 -15.08 21.96 -20.06
N LYS A 4 -14.07 22.77 -19.89
CA LYS A 4 -12.91 22.63 -19.00
C LYS A 4 -13.25 22.15 -17.57
N ASN A 5 -14.52 22.10 -17.21
CA ASN A 5 -15.00 21.75 -15.87
C ASN A 5 -15.17 20.24 -15.64
N GLU A 6 -15.22 19.40 -16.68
CA GLU A 6 -15.36 17.97 -16.49
C GLU A 6 -14.01 17.27 -16.24
N PHE A 7 -12.92 17.77 -16.81
CA PHE A 7 -11.57 17.30 -16.48
C PHE A 7 -11.07 17.83 -15.13
N SER A 8 -11.63 18.93 -14.64
CA SER A 8 -11.37 19.43 -13.29
C SER A 8 -12.13 18.65 -12.21
N SER A 9 -13.03 17.74 -12.60
CA SER A 9 -13.78 16.88 -11.68
C SER A 9 -13.03 15.61 -11.26
N LEU A 10 -11.79 15.39 -11.72
CA LEU A 10 -10.84 14.48 -11.08
C LEU A 10 -10.36 15.12 -9.76
N THR A 11 -11.33 15.45 -8.94
CA THR A 11 -11.12 15.91 -7.57
C THR A 11 -10.89 14.73 -6.67
N TRP A 12 -10.31 14.98 -5.50
CA TRP A 12 -10.20 13.97 -4.45
C TRP A 12 -11.53 13.25 -4.20
N ASP A 13 -12.66 13.98 -4.24
CA ASP A 13 -13.97 13.39 -3.97
C ASP A 13 -14.35 12.27 -4.95
N SER A 14 -14.00 12.41 -6.23
CA SER A 14 -14.25 11.36 -7.22
C SER A 14 -13.31 10.15 -7.09
N ALA A 15 -12.09 10.35 -6.60
CA ALA A 15 -11.10 9.30 -6.41
C ALA A 15 -11.15 8.65 -5.02
N ALA A 16 -11.70 9.34 -4.03
CA ALA A 16 -11.68 8.94 -2.62
C ALA A 16 -12.27 7.57 -2.36
N TRP A 17 -13.36 7.22 -3.00
CA TRP A 17 -14.00 5.93 -2.81
C TRP A 17 -13.15 4.77 -3.36
N ILE A 18 -12.54 4.94 -4.54
CA ILE A 18 -11.63 3.94 -5.12
C ILE A 18 -10.41 3.78 -4.21
N TYR A 19 -9.83 4.88 -3.77
CA TYR A 19 -8.71 4.90 -2.87
C TYR A 19 -9.01 4.17 -1.55
N SER A 20 -10.16 4.46 -0.94
CA SER A 20 -10.62 3.83 0.30
C SER A 20 -10.84 2.32 0.13
N VAL A 21 -11.38 1.88 -1.01
CA VAL A 21 -11.55 0.46 -1.32
C VAL A 21 -10.20 -0.24 -1.42
N ILE A 22 -9.25 0.33 -2.16
CA ILE A 22 -7.91 -0.27 -2.35
C ILE A 22 -7.17 -0.39 -1.01
N VAL A 23 -7.12 0.69 -0.24
CA VAL A 23 -6.47 0.68 1.09
C VAL A 23 -7.21 -0.24 2.05
N GLY A 24 -8.54 -0.25 2.01
CA GLY A 24 -9.38 -1.13 2.82
C GLY A 24 -9.09 -2.60 2.58
N VAL A 25 -8.94 -3.01 1.33
CA VAL A 25 -8.58 -4.40 0.98
C VAL A 25 -7.24 -4.80 1.59
N VAL A 26 -6.24 -3.93 1.53
CA VAL A 26 -4.92 -4.18 2.15
C VAL A 26 -5.06 -4.35 3.65
N ILE A 27 -5.74 -3.44 4.33
CA ILE A 27 -5.93 -3.46 5.78
C ILE A 27 -6.69 -4.72 6.22
N VAL A 28 -7.80 -5.06 5.55
CA VAL A 28 -8.57 -6.27 5.85
C VAL A 28 -7.71 -7.51 5.70
N ARG A 29 -6.87 -7.58 4.69
CA ARG A 29 -5.96 -8.71 4.50
C ARG A 29 -4.95 -8.85 5.64
N TYR A 30 -4.39 -7.75 6.13
CA TYR A 30 -3.51 -7.76 7.31
C TYR A 30 -4.22 -8.25 8.56
N PHE A 31 -5.41 -7.75 8.84
CA PHE A 31 -6.18 -8.19 10.02
C PHE A 31 -6.62 -9.64 9.93
N THR A 32 -7.03 -10.10 8.76
CA THR A 32 -7.37 -11.52 8.55
C THR A 32 -6.17 -12.41 8.79
N PHE A 33 -5.00 -12.03 8.30
CA PHE A 33 -3.76 -12.76 8.54
C PHE A 33 -3.40 -12.82 10.02
N ILE A 34 -3.46 -11.71 10.74
CA ILE A 34 -3.20 -11.65 12.19
C ILE A 34 -4.22 -12.52 12.94
N ALA A 35 -5.49 -12.45 12.59
CA ALA A 35 -6.52 -13.28 13.20
C ALA A 35 -6.25 -14.77 13.01
N ASN A 36 -5.84 -15.19 11.83
CA ASN A 36 -5.46 -16.57 11.54
C ASN A 36 -4.25 -17.02 12.37
N LEU A 37 -3.25 -16.15 12.54
CA LEU A 37 -2.09 -16.44 13.38
C LEU A 37 -2.46 -16.63 14.86
N LEU A 38 -3.43 -15.85 15.34
CA LEU A 38 -3.90 -15.94 16.73
C LEU A 38 -4.78 -17.18 16.97
N GLN A 39 -5.48 -17.65 15.96
CA GLN A 39 -6.33 -18.86 16.06
C GLN A 39 -5.51 -20.16 16.07
N GLU A 40 -4.39 -20.20 15.36
CA GLU A 40 -3.53 -21.39 15.27
C GLU A 40 -2.06 -21.08 15.58
N PRO A 41 -1.73 -20.67 16.81
CA PRO A 41 -0.37 -20.23 17.15
C PRO A 41 0.68 -21.35 17.10
N LYS A 42 0.27 -22.63 17.19
CA LYS A 42 1.19 -23.79 17.20
C LYS A 42 1.79 -24.11 15.83
N SER A 43 1.15 -23.68 14.76
CA SER A 43 1.60 -23.92 13.38
C SER A 43 2.49 -22.82 12.84
N VAL A 44 2.85 -21.83 13.65
CA VAL A 44 3.56 -20.63 13.21
C VAL A 44 4.90 -20.50 13.92
N LYS A 45 5.97 -20.39 13.15
CA LYS A 45 7.28 -20.00 13.66
C LYS A 45 7.45 -18.49 13.59
N ILE A 46 7.45 -17.83 14.72
CA ILE A 46 7.50 -16.38 14.86
C ILE A 46 8.91 -15.87 14.52
N TYR A 47 8.94 -14.79 13.73
CA TYR A 47 10.15 -14.04 13.44
C TYR A 47 9.88 -12.55 13.68
N TYR A 48 10.41 -12.02 14.76
CA TYR A 48 10.13 -10.66 15.23
C TYR A 48 10.39 -9.54 14.19
N PRO A 49 11.46 -9.59 13.38
CA PRO A 49 11.66 -8.59 12.33
C PRO A 49 10.52 -8.54 11.30
N TYR A 50 9.94 -9.69 10.96
CA TYR A 50 8.78 -9.75 10.08
C TYR A 50 7.54 -9.14 10.73
N LEU A 51 7.29 -9.43 12.01
CA LEU A 51 6.18 -8.83 12.76
C LEU A 51 6.33 -7.31 12.88
N ALA A 52 7.52 -6.82 13.18
CA ALA A 52 7.79 -5.39 13.23
C ALA A 52 7.52 -4.72 11.89
N PHE A 53 7.92 -5.38 10.80
CA PHE A 53 7.66 -4.90 9.44
C PHE A 53 6.17 -4.90 9.09
N LEU A 54 5.44 -5.94 9.50
CA LEU A 54 3.99 -6.04 9.33
C LEU A 54 3.25 -4.91 10.07
N VAL A 55 3.57 -4.71 11.35
CA VAL A 55 2.98 -3.65 12.17
C VAL A 55 3.32 -2.27 11.60
N GLY A 56 4.57 -2.06 11.21
CA GLY A 56 5.01 -0.82 10.54
C GLY A 56 4.22 -0.51 9.27
N ASN A 57 3.92 -1.54 8.46
CA ASN A 57 3.10 -1.38 7.27
C ASN A 57 1.64 -1.02 7.60
N ILE A 58 1.07 -1.57 8.66
CA ILE A 58 -0.29 -1.18 9.10
C ILE A 58 -0.32 0.32 9.44
N PHE A 59 0.66 0.81 10.21
CA PHE A 59 0.78 2.23 10.51
C PHE A 59 1.03 3.07 9.26
N TYR A 60 1.85 2.59 8.33
CA TYR A 60 2.08 3.26 7.06
C TYR A 60 0.80 3.43 6.25
N PHE A 61 0.00 2.38 6.07
CA PHE A 61 -1.26 2.45 5.34
C PHE A 61 -2.31 3.32 6.04
N TYR A 62 -2.36 3.27 7.36
CA TYR A 62 -3.22 4.16 8.14
C TYR A 62 -2.83 5.63 7.92
N ASN A 63 -1.55 5.95 8.04
CA ASN A 63 -1.05 7.30 7.81
C ASN A 63 -1.25 7.76 6.36
N MET A 64 -1.01 6.88 5.39
CA MET A 64 -1.24 7.13 3.98
C MET A 64 -2.72 7.48 3.71
N TRP A 65 -3.64 6.73 4.29
CA TRP A 65 -5.07 7.01 4.17
C TRP A 65 -5.45 8.33 4.85
N TYR A 66 -4.94 8.57 6.04
CA TYR A 66 -5.23 9.78 6.81
C TYR A 66 -4.74 11.05 6.11
N THR A 67 -3.56 11.02 5.49
CA THR A 67 -2.97 12.18 4.80
C THR A 67 -3.38 12.32 3.35
N ALA A 68 -4.03 11.32 2.76
CA ALA A 68 -4.37 11.28 1.34
C ALA A 68 -5.21 12.47 0.90
N ARG A 69 -6.23 12.85 1.65
CA ARG A 69 -7.10 13.98 1.33
C ARG A 69 -6.31 15.27 1.13
N GLY A 70 -5.44 15.60 2.07
CA GLY A 70 -4.62 16.81 1.97
C GLY A 70 -3.68 16.77 0.78
N THR A 71 -2.98 15.65 0.60
CA THR A 71 -2.03 15.49 -0.51
C THR A 71 -2.70 15.59 -1.88
N TYR A 72 -3.80 14.88 -2.08
CA TYR A 72 -4.50 14.89 -3.38
C TYR A 72 -5.24 16.21 -3.65
N THR A 73 -5.72 16.87 -2.62
CA THR A 73 -6.33 18.20 -2.77
C THR A 73 -5.30 19.23 -3.26
N GLU A 74 -4.07 19.18 -2.76
CA GLU A 74 -2.98 20.04 -3.22
C GLU A 74 -2.53 19.74 -4.67
N LEU A 75 -2.74 18.52 -5.13
CA LEU A 75 -2.39 18.08 -6.48
C LEU A 75 -3.52 18.27 -7.50
N GLU A 76 -4.67 18.77 -7.08
CA GLU A 76 -5.78 19.07 -7.99
C GLU A 76 -5.34 20.07 -9.05
N GLY A 77 -5.68 19.79 -10.31
CA GLY A 77 -5.25 20.58 -11.46
C GLY A 77 -3.86 20.25 -12.01
N LYS A 78 -3.08 19.42 -11.32
CA LYS A 78 -1.76 18.94 -11.78
C LYS A 78 -1.86 17.47 -12.21
N THR A 79 -2.48 17.21 -13.34
CA THR A 79 -2.87 15.87 -13.80
C THR A 79 -1.70 14.87 -13.82
N LEU A 80 -0.54 15.29 -14.31
CA LEU A 80 0.62 14.41 -14.39
C LEU A 80 1.13 13.98 -13.01
N ILE A 81 1.27 14.95 -12.10
CA ILE A 81 1.77 14.68 -10.73
C ILE A 81 0.73 13.87 -9.95
N PHE A 82 -0.54 14.20 -10.10
CA PHE A 82 -1.63 13.43 -9.52
C PHE A 82 -1.60 11.96 -9.97
N GLY A 83 -1.39 11.71 -11.26
CA GLY A 83 -1.26 10.36 -11.81
C GLY A 83 -0.05 9.60 -11.28
N ILE A 84 1.10 10.25 -11.19
CA ILE A 84 2.34 9.65 -10.64
C ILE A 84 2.15 9.31 -9.15
N ARG A 85 1.55 10.20 -8.39
CA ARG A 85 1.25 9.96 -6.98
C ARG A 85 0.29 8.78 -6.80
N SER A 86 -0.75 8.71 -7.61
CA SER A 86 -1.69 7.60 -7.60
C SER A 86 -1.01 6.27 -7.93
N LEU A 87 -0.12 6.27 -8.92
CA LEU A 87 0.67 5.08 -9.28
C LEU A 87 1.58 4.65 -8.13
N GLN A 88 2.22 5.59 -7.44
CA GLN A 88 3.04 5.30 -6.25
C GLN A 88 2.22 4.63 -5.15
N ASP A 89 1.03 5.14 -4.87
CA ASP A 89 0.15 4.57 -3.84
C ASP A 89 -0.33 3.16 -4.23
N ILE A 90 -0.64 2.92 -5.51
CA ILE A 90 -0.98 1.58 -6.02
C ILE A 90 0.20 0.62 -5.86
N VAL A 91 1.41 1.03 -6.23
CA VAL A 91 2.62 0.20 -6.06
C VAL A 91 2.85 -0.14 -4.60
N SER A 92 2.66 0.83 -3.70
CA SER A 92 2.77 0.62 -2.24
C SER A 92 1.72 -0.38 -1.73
N CYS A 93 0.49 -0.32 -2.22
CA CYS A 93 -0.57 -1.27 -1.88
C CYS A 93 -0.26 -2.69 -2.37
N VAL A 94 0.24 -2.82 -3.60
CA VAL A 94 0.68 -4.12 -4.14
C VAL A 94 1.82 -4.70 -3.30
N CYS A 95 2.80 -3.87 -2.93
CA CYS A 95 3.88 -4.27 -2.02
C CYS A 95 3.33 -4.77 -0.68
N GLY A 96 2.37 -4.05 -0.11
CA GLY A 96 1.70 -4.46 1.12
C GLY A 96 0.96 -5.79 1.00
N LEU A 97 0.29 -6.03 -0.11
CA LEU A 97 -0.40 -7.31 -0.37
C LEU A 97 0.57 -8.50 -0.51
N ILE A 98 1.75 -8.27 -1.08
CA ILE A 98 2.80 -9.30 -1.21
C ILE A 98 3.36 -9.70 0.16
N LEU A 99 3.40 -8.78 1.12
CA LEU A 99 3.93 -9.06 2.45
C LEU A 99 3.15 -10.15 3.20
N VAL A 100 1.86 -10.26 2.93
CA VAL A 100 0.98 -11.22 3.59
C VAL A 100 0.80 -12.47 2.72
N PRO A 101 1.10 -13.68 3.24
CA PRO A 101 0.96 -14.92 2.48
C PRO A 101 -0.50 -15.21 2.13
N LYS A 102 -0.70 -16.00 1.08
CA LYS A 102 -2.02 -16.54 0.74
C LYS A 102 -2.41 -17.63 1.74
N ASP A 103 -3.70 -17.83 1.94
CA ASP A 103 -4.24 -18.80 2.89
C ASP A 103 -3.71 -20.24 2.67
N ARG A 104 -3.44 -20.61 1.42
CA ARG A 104 -2.84 -21.93 1.08
C ARG A 104 -1.46 -22.16 1.69
N GLU A 105 -0.71 -21.10 1.95
CA GLU A 105 0.64 -21.20 2.53
C GLU A 105 0.61 -21.31 4.05
N LEU A 106 -0.56 -21.12 4.66
CA LEU A 106 -0.81 -21.20 6.10
C LEU A 106 -1.35 -22.57 6.55
N GLU A 107 -1.74 -23.46 5.62
CA GLU A 107 -2.47 -24.70 5.95
C GLU A 107 -1.68 -25.68 6.81
N ASP A 108 -0.36 -25.81 6.62
CA ASP A 108 0.45 -26.80 7.35
C ASP A 108 1.33 -26.14 8.42
N PHE A 109 2.34 -25.41 8.00
CA PHE A 109 3.30 -24.76 8.88
C PHE A 109 3.80 -23.47 8.23
N PHE A 110 3.68 -22.37 8.95
CA PHE A 110 4.12 -21.06 8.47
C PHE A 110 5.40 -20.61 9.19
N ASP A 111 6.50 -20.51 8.44
CA ASP A 111 7.76 -19.93 8.93
C ASP A 111 7.92 -18.51 8.40
N MET A 112 7.79 -17.53 9.29
CA MET A 112 7.86 -16.10 8.94
C MET A 112 9.21 -15.72 8.35
N LYS A 113 10.31 -16.32 8.80
CA LYS A 113 11.64 -16.03 8.28
C LYS A 113 11.81 -16.52 6.84
N LEU A 114 11.39 -17.75 6.58
CA LEU A 114 11.45 -18.32 5.22
C LEU A 114 10.54 -17.54 4.26
N TRP A 115 9.37 -17.16 4.71
CA TRP A 115 8.46 -16.32 3.93
C TRP A 115 9.10 -14.98 3.58
N LEU A 116 9.65 -14.27 4.56
CA LEU A 116 10.33 -13.00 4.33
C LEU A 116 11.50 -13.14 3.35
N MET A 117 12.28 -14.21 3.46
CA MET A 117 13.39 -14.49 2.55
C MET A 117 12.91 -14.75 1.11
N LYS A 118 11.75 -15.39 0.96
CA LYS A 118 11.13 -15.65 -0.35
C LYS A 118 10.66 -14.36 -1.04
N ILE A 119 10.02 -13.47 -0.29
CA ILE A 119 9.38 -12.26 -0.84
C ILE A 119 10.29 -11.03 -0.85
N LYS A 120 11.44 -11.08 -0.18
CA LYS A 120 12.32 -9.89 -0.03
C LYS A 120 12.65 -9.18 -1.36
N ARG A 121 12.87 -9.93 -2.43
CA ARG A 121 13.16 -9.35 -3.75
C ARG A 121 12.01 -8.50 -4.27
N TYR A 122 10.79 -8.98 -4.14
CA TYR A 122 9.58 -8.26 -4.57
C TYR A 122 9.34 -7.01 -3.73
N ILE A 123 9.56 -7.11 -2.41
CA ILE A 123 9.40 -5.97 -1.49
C ILE A 123 10.43 -4.90 -1.78
N PHE A 124 11.71 -5.26 -1.92
CA PHE A 124 12.76 -4.30 -2.22
C PHE A 124 12.59 -3.67 -3.60
N SER A 125 12.22 -4.45 -4.62
CA SER A 125 11.96 -3.93 -5.98
C SER A 125 10.79 -2.96 -6.00
N SER A 126 9.67 -3.29 -5.37
CA SER A 126 8.50 -2.42 -5.32
C SER A 126 8.72 -1.19 -4.43
N GLY A 127 9.42 -1.34 -3.31
CA GLY A 127 9.82 -0.22 -2.47
C GLY A 127 10.75 0.75 -3.20
N PHE A 128 11.73 0.25 -3.92
CA PHE A 128 12.61 1.06 -4.75
C PHE A 128 11.86 1.81 -5.84
N LEU A 129 10.93 1.14 -6.53
CA LEU A 129 10.08 1.78 -7.52
C LEU A 129 9.21 2.88 -6.89
N ALA A 130 8.64 2.65 -5.72
CA ALA A 130 7.85 3.65 -5.01
C ALA A 130 8.69 4.89 -4.64
N VAL A 131 9.93 4.70 -4.21
CA VAL A 131 10.87 5.80 -3.92
C VAL A 131 11.22 6.58 -5.18
N LEU A 132 11.50 5.90 -6.29
CA LEU A 132 11.79 6.57 -7.57
C LEU A 132 10.60 7.41 -8.05
N LEU A 133 9.39 6.89 -7.94
CA LEU A 133 8.18 7.63 -8.29
C LEU A 133 7.99 8.85 -7.39
N TRP A 134 8.30 8.71 -6.10
CA TRP A 134 8.26 9.82 -5.15
C TRP A 134 9.25 10.92 -5.52
N GLU A 135 10.51 10.57 -5.75
CA GLU A 135 11.55 11.52 -6.14
C GLU A 135 11.21 12.24 -7.44
N PHE A 136 10.67 11.50 -8.42
CA PHE A 136 10.23 12.10 -9.69
C PHE A 136 9.08 13.07 -9.48
N ALA A 137 8.06 12.71 -8.72
CA ALA A 137 6.94 13.59 -8.42
C ALA A 137 7.39 14.84 -7.65
N PHE A 138 8.29 14.66 -6.68
CA PHE A 138 8.84 15.75 -5.89
C PHE A 138 9.66 16.72 -6.74
N SER A 139 10.51 16.21 -7.64
CA SER A 139 11.30 17.05 -8.54
C SER A 139 10.41 17.89 -9.48
N GLN A 140 9.27 17.37 -9.90
CA GLN A 140 8.32 18.12 -10.73
C GLN A 140 7.56 19.22 -9.95
N CYS A 141 7.39 19.03 -8.64
CA CYS A 141 6.75 20.05 -7.80
C CYS A 141 7.64 21.28 -7.56
N PHE A 142 8.97 21.11 -7.59
CA PHE A 142 9.94 22.17 -7.28
C PHE A 142 10.65 22.72 -8.52
N SER A 143 10.38 22.21 -9.69
CA SER A 143 10.82 22.79 -10.95
C SER A 143 9.75 23.73 -11.51
#